data_03ce3cadb4d547e9f7d01af058f06607
#
_entry.id   03ce3cadb4d547e9f7d01af058f06607
#
_cell.length_a   1.000
_cell.length_b   1.000
_cell.length_c   1.000
_cell.angle_alpha   90.00
_cell.angle_beta   90.00
_cell.angle_gamma   90.00
#
_symmetry.space_group_name_H-M   'P 1'
#
loop_
_entity.id
_entity.type
_entity.pdbx_description
1 polymer ?
#
loop_
_entity_poly.entity_id
_entity_poly.type
_entity_poly.pdbx_seq_one_letter_code
_entity_poly.pdbx_strand_id
1 'polypeptide(L)'
;VLLTGCSEVPSQGPVKRADGPRAAAQESIDVAPHPPADGASIDLVVGGFLQAMASARDDYRVARSYLPRDMTDRWDPHAKVTIYDATNHKPTSTVATAALQAPVVGQIDSRGHYHPTSSQTLNHDFGMAQESGQWRISRPPEGVLISQYTFQRSWSTIPIYFLTEAADRLVPDVIHLPSAAADPDAALRAMTAGVPEPLDA
;
A
#
# COMPACT_ATOMS: atom_id res chain seq x y z
N VAL A 1 -11.87 48.06 -45.85
CA VAL A 1 -12.63 47.86 -44.64
C VAL A 1 -11.99 46.71 -43.91
N LEU A 2 -11.22 47.04 -42.87
CA LEU A 2 -10.55 46.05 -42.00
C LEU A 2 -11.46 45.78 -40.81
N LEU A 3 -11.91 44.55 -40.68
CA LEU A 3 -12.64 44.04 -39.50
C LEU A 3 -11.63 43.39 -38.56
N THR A 4 -11.28 44.10 -37.51
CA THR A 4 -10.55 43.54 -36.36
C THR A 4 -11.55 42.93 -35.40
N GLY A 5 -11.68 41.60 -35.41
CA GLY A 5 -12.48 40.85 -34.41
C GLY A 5 -11.57 40.50 -33.19
N CYS A 6 -11.70 41.23 -32.10
CA CYS A 6 -11.17 40.80 -30.81
C CYS A 6 -12.05 39.68 -30.27
N SER A 7 -11.53 38.44 -30.19
CA SER A 7 -12.14 37.38 -29.43
C SER A 7 -11.71 37.52 -27.96
N GLU A 8 -12.59 38.05 -27.12
CA GLU A 8 -12.42 37.98 -25.67
C GLU A 8 -12.63 36.53 -25.21
N VAL A 9 -11.60 35.95 -24.61
CA VAL A 9 -11.70 34.67 -23.89
C VAL A 9 -12.40 35.00 -22.57
N PRO A 10 -13.56 34.44 -22.25
CA PRO A 10 -14.20 34.69 -20.96
C PRO A 10 -13.35 34.12 -19.83
N SER A 11 -12.88 35.00 -18.98
CA SER A 11 -12.07 34.63 -17.78
C SER A 11 -12.92 34.22 -16.56
N GLN A 12 -14.25 34.17 -16.71
CA GLN A 12 -15.19 33.76 -15.66
C GLN A 12 -16.29 32.88 -16.27
N GLY A 13 -16.20 31.58 -15.97
CA GLY A 13 -17.25 30.61 -16.23
C GLY A 13 -17.65 29.90 -14.94
N PRO A 14 -18.90 29.46 -14.79
CA PRO A 14 -19.28 28.66 -13.62
C PRO A 14 -18.44 27.37 -13.61
N VAL A 15 -17.75 27.13 -12.50
CA VAL A 15 -17.04 25.85 -12.26
C VAL A 15 -18.09 24.74 -12.23
N LYS A 16 -18.29 24.05 -13.35
CA LYS A 16 -19.05 22.80 -13.36
C LYS A 16 -18.16 21.74 -12.78
N ARG A 17 -18.57 21.14 -11.66
CA ARG A 17 -18.01 19.86 -11.24
C ARG A 17 -18.21 18.89 -12.41
N ALA A 18 -17.13 18.45 -13.01
CA ALA A 18 -17.17 17.26 -13.83
C ALA A 18 -17.49 16.10 -12.88
N ASP A 19 -18.67 15.54 -12.99
CA ASP A 19 -18.93 14.21 -12.45
C ASP A 19 -18.04 13.27 -13.26
N GLY A 20 -16.81 13.07 -12.77
CA GLY A 20 -15.93 12.03 -13.28
C GLY A 20 -16.67 10.70 -13.23
N PRO A 21 -16.39 9.76 -14.15
CA PRO A 21 -16.98 8.45 -14.09
C PRO A 21 -16.72 7.91 -12.67
N ARG A 22 -17.78 7.79 -11.87
CA ARG A 22 -17.74 6.98 -10.67
C ARG A 22 -17.32 5.60 -11.16
N ALA A 23 -16.06 5.23 -10.90
CA ALA A 23 -15.68 3.85 -10.98
C ALA A 23 -16.72 3.11 -10.14
N ALA A 24 -17.51 2.27 -10.79
CA ALA A 24 -18.44 1.41 -10.08
C ALA A 24 -17.58 0.69 -9.04
N ALA A 25 -17.82 0.99 -7.77
CA ALA A 25 -17.19 0.27 -6.68
C ALA A 25 -17.60 -1.19 -6.89
N GLN A 26 -16.69 -1.97 -7.48
CA GLN A 26 -16.82 -3.42 -7.42
C GLN A 26 -16.80 -3.72 -5.93
N GLU A 27 -17.96 -4.15 -5.41
CA GLU A 27 -18.03 -4.74 -4.08
C GLU A 27 -17.10 -5.95 -4.09
N SER A 28 -15.84 -5.69 -3.76
CA SER A 28 -14.93 -6.77 -3.41
C SER A 28 -15.50 -7.33 -2.11
N ILE A 29 -15.77 -8.63 -2.08
CA ILE A 29 -16.01 -9.34 -0.84
C ILE A 29 -14.69 -9.22 -0.06
N ASP A 30 -14.61 -8.17 0.75
CA ASP A 30 -13.50 -7.92 1.65
C ASP A 30 -13.69 -8.87 2.83
N VAL A 31 -13.08 -10.04 2.72
CA VAL A 31 -13.01 -10.98 3.85
C VAL A 31 -12.13 -10.32 4.89
N ALA A 32 -12.75 -9.73 5.90
CA ALA A 32 -12.04 -9.08 6.98
C ALA A 32 -11.03 -10.06 7.60
N PRO A 33 -9.77 -9.68 7.74
CA PRO A 33 -8.78 -10.53 8.35
C PRO A 33 -9.14 -10.80 9.82
N HIS A 34 -8.85 -12.01 10.29
CA HIS A 34 -9.11 -12.44 11.65
C HIS A 34 -7.79 -12.55 12.43
N PRO A 35 -7.80 -12.35 13.76
CA PRO A 35 -6.67 -12.68 14.62
C PRO A 35 -6.29 -14.18 14.52
N PRO A 36 -5.04 -14.54 14.90
CA PRO A 36 -4.64 -15.94 14.90
C PRO A 36 -5.55 -16.77 15.81
N ALA A 37 -6.02 -17.92 15.31
CA ALA A 37 -6.82 -18.83 16.10
C ALA A 37 -5.97 -19.54 17.16
N ASP A 38 -6.60 -19.91 18.27
CA ASP A 38 -5.94 -20.69 19.32
C ASP A 38 -5.45 -22.03 18.77
N GLY A 39 -4.21 -22.38 19.07
CA GLY A 39 -3.57 -23.61 18.60
C GLY A 39 -3.29 -23.65 17.10
N ALA A 40 -3.34 -22.50 16.40
CA ALA A 40 -3.06 -22.45 14.97
C ALA A 40 -1.64 -22.96 14.66
N SER A 41 -1.52 -23.76 13.60
CA SER A 41 -0.23 -24.19 13.08
C SER A 41 0.56 -23.02 12.48
N ILE A 42 1.86 -23.18 12.31
CA ILE A 42 2.75 -22.17 11.69
C ILE A 42 2.23 -21.72 10.33
N ASP A 43 1.77 -22.65 9.49
CA ASP A 43 1.19 -22.32 8.18
C ASP A 43 -0.01 -21.38 8.27
N LEU A 44 -0.93 -21.68 9.21
CA LEU A 44 -2.12 -20.85 9.43
C LEU A 44 -1.74 -19.47 9.99
N VAL A 45 -0.75 -19.41 10.87
CA VAL A 45 -0.27 -18.15 11.45
C VAL A 45 0.36 -17.28 10.35
N VAL A 46 1.26 -17.84 9.54
CA VAL A 46 1.93 -17.08 8.46
C VAL A 46 0.95 -16.69 7.35
N GLY A 47 0.07 -17.61 6.93
CA GLY A 47 -0.97 -17.32 5.93
C GLY A 47 -1.92 -16.23 6.40
N GLY A 48 -2.37 -16.30 7.66
CA GLY A 48 -3.24 -15.29 8.27
C GLY A 48 -2.56 -13.93 8.43
N PHE A 49 -1.27 -13.91 8.77
CA PHE A 49 -0.48 -12.68 8.84
C PHE A 49 -0.34 -12.01 7.48
N LEU A 50 -0.01 -12.77 6.42
CA LEU A 50 0.06 -12.23 5.05
C LEU A 50 -1.28 -11.66 4.60
N GLN A 51 -2.38 -12.34 4.93
CA GLN A 51 -3.72 -11.83 4.66
C GLN A 51 -4.02 -10.56 5.47
N ALA A 52 -3.63 -10.52 6.74
CA ALA A 52 -3.86 -9.38 7.61
C ALA A 52 -3.06 -8.13 7.20
N MET A 53 -1.86 -8.31 6.62
CA MET A 53 -1.08 -7.22 6.05
C MET A 53 -1.75 -6.54 4.84
N ALA A 54 -2.73 -7.17 4.21
CA ALA A 54 -3.51 -6.55 3.14
C ALA A 54 -4.51 -5.49 3.64
N SER A 55 -4.80 -5.46 4.95
CA SER A 55 -5.77 -4.55 5.54
C SER A 55 -5.10 -3.52 6.45
N ALA A 56 -5.07 -2.28 5.99
CA ALA A 56 -4.51 -1.15 6.76
C ALA A 56 -5.46 -0.63 7.86
N ARG A 57 -6.61 -1.27 8.07
CA ARG A 57 -7.60 -0.83 9.08
C ARG A 57 -7.00 -0.83 10.48
N ASP A 58 -7.34 0.23 11.24
CA ASP A 58 -6.91 0.39 12.64
C ASP A 58 -5.39 0.22 12.80
N ASP A 59 -4.60 0.78 11.89
CA ASP A 59 -3.14 0.69 11.86
C ASP A 59 -2.64 -0.77 11.90
N TYR A 60 -3.16 -1.59 10.99
CA TYR A 60 -2.82 -3.00 10.86
C TYR A 60 -3.01 -3.82 12.15
N ARG A 61 -3.99 -3.43 12.98
CA ARG A 61 -4.25 -4.05 14.28
C ARG A 61 -4.34 -5.58 14.23
N VAL A 62 -4.98 -6.13 13.19
CA VAL A 62 -5.09 -7.58 13.05
C VAL A 62 -3.72 -8.19 12.71
N ALA A 63 -2.93 -7.60 11.83
CA ALA A 63 -1.58 -8.08 11.54
C ALA A 63 -0.70 -8.03 12.78
N ARG A 64 -0.77 -6.95 13.57
CA ARG A 64 -0.05 -6.81 14.85
C ARG A 64 -0.39 -7.92 15.85
N SER A 65 -1.60 -8.47 15.83
CA SER A 65 -1.99 -9.59 16.73
C SER A 65 -1.27 -10.91 16.44
N TYR A 66 -0.62 -11.03 15.27
CA TYR A 66 0.21 -12.18 14.92
C TYR A 66 1.65 -12.09 15.46
N LEU A 67 2.03 -10.93 16.01
CA LEU A 67 3.37 -10.68 16.55
C LEU A 67 3.40 -10.92 18.06
N PRO A 68 4.57 -11.24 18.64
CA PRO A 68 4.77 -11.19 20.08
C PRO A 68 4.58 -9.76 20.60
N ARG A 69 4.26 -9.61 21.89
CA ARG A 69 3.97 -8.30 22.50
C ARG A 69 5.11 -7.29 22.34
N ASP A 70 6.34 -7.73 22.48
CA ASP A 70 7.54 -6.88 22.36
C ASP A 70 7.81 -6.42 20.92
N MET A 71 7.24 -7.10 19.91
CA MET A 71 7.35 -6.74 18.49
C MET A 71 6.20 -5.90 17.98
N THR A 72 5.04 -5.90 18.66
CA THR A 72 3.83 -5.23 18.21
C THR A 72 4.05 -3.74 17.95
N ASP A 73 4.74 -3.04 18.86
CA ASP A 73 5.00 -1.60 18.73
C ASP A 73 6.28 -1.30 17.94
N ARG A 74 7.16 -2.29 17.76
CA ARG A 74 8.43 -2.13 17.04
C ARG A 74 8.30 -2.34 15.53
N TRP A 75 7.29 -3.08 15.11
CA TRP A 75 7.04 -3.30 13.69
C TRP A 75 6.38 -2.08 13.07
N ASP A 76 7.04 -1.53 12.05
CA ASP A 76 6.53 -0.41 11.26
C ASP A 76 5.93 -0.91 9.92
N PRO A 77 4.61 -1.03 9.81
CA PRO A 77 3.95 -1.43 8.57
C PRO A 77 3.99 -0.35 7.49
N HIS A 78 4.31 0.91 7.84
CA HIS A 78 4.33 2.05 6.92
C HIS A 78 5.71 2.30 6.29
N ALA A 79 6.75 1.56 6.72
CA ALA A 79 8.10 1.76 6.19
C ALA A 79 8.16 1.57 4.67
N LYS A 80 7.50 0.54 4.16
CA LYS A 80 7.37 0.25 2.71
C LYS A 80 6.32 -0.82 2.46
N VAL A 81 5.89 -0.94 1.20
CA VAL A 81 5.08 -2.05 0.72
C VAL A 81 5.87 -2.82 -0.32
N THR A 82 6.04 -4.12 -0.11
CA THR A 82 6.64 -5.00 -1.13
C THR A 82 5.52 -5.81 -1.80
N ILE A 83 5.40 -5.63 -3.11
CA ILE A 83 4.40 -6.32 -3.93
C ILE A 83 5.08 -7.51 -4.59
N TYR A 84 4.58 -8.72 -4.34
CA TYR A 84 5.17 -9.95 -4.86
C TYR A 84 4.18 -10.74 -5.72
N ASP A 85 4.70 -11.55 -6.64
CA ASP A 85 3.91 -12.50 -7.39
C ASP A 85 3.64 -13.75 -6.52
N ALA A 86 2.40 -13.91 -6.11
CA ALA A 86 1.96 -15.07 -5.33
C ALA A 86 1.61 -16.29 -6.20
N THR A 87 1.68 -16.18 -7.53
CA THR A 87 1.37 -17.27 -8.44
C THR A 87 2.41 -18.39 -8.25
N ASN A 88 1.95 -19.55 -7.76
CA ASN A 88 2.82 -20.68 -7.42
C ASN A 88 3.87 -20.42 -6.30
N HIS A 89 3.80 -19.28 -5.62
CA HIS A 89 4.70 -18.92 -4.53
C HIS A 89 3.90 -18.84 -3.22
N LYS A 90 3.96 -19.90 -2.43
CA LYS A 90 3.35 -19.97 -1.10
C LYS A 90 4.42 -20.01 -0.03
N PRO A 91 4.15 -19.52 1.19
CA PRO A 91 5.04 -19.76 2.30
C PRO A 91 5.29 -21.26 2.48
N THR A 92 6.51 -21.59 2.78
CA THR A 92 6.92 -22.94 3.19
C THR A 92 7.24 -22.92 4.67
N SER A 93 6.79 -23.91 5.43
CA SER A 93 7.03 -23.98 6.85
C SER A 93 7.61 -25.33 7.26
N THR A 94 8.31 -25.30 8.40
CA THR A 94 8.83 -26.46 9.12
C THR A 94 8.23 -26.46 10.53
N VAL A 95 8.75 -27.30 11.41
CA VAL A 95 8.30 -27.36 12.81
C VAL A 95 8.55 -26.07 13.62
N ALA A 96 9.43 -25.16 13.16
CA ALA A 96 9.81 -23.97 13.91
C ALA A 96 10.11 -22.74 13.04
N THR A 97 10.03 -22.84 11.71
CA THR A 97 10.35 -21.73 10.80
C THR A 97 9.33 -21.65 9.67
N ALA A 98 9.19 -20.48 9.09
CA ALA A 98 8.45 -20.28 7.85
C ALA A 98 9.15 -19.26 6.97
N ALA A 99 9.18 -19.49 5.68
CA ALA A 99 9.83 -18.61 4.71
C ALA A 99 8.93 -18.38 3.50
N LEU A 100 9.05 -17.20 2.90
CA LEU A 100 8.41 -16.86 1.62
C LEU A 100 9.49 -16.48 0.61
N GLN A 101 9.52 -17.20 -0.50
CA GLN A 101 10.34 -16.86 -1.65
C GLN A 101 9.43 -16.59 -2.85
N ALA A 102 9.53 -15.39 -3.43
CA ALA A 102 8.70 -15.00 -4.56
C ALA A 102 9.36 -13.86 -5.38
N PRO A 103 9.08 -13.75 -6.68
CA PRO A 103 9.47 -12.59 -7.47
C PRO A 103 8.83 -11.31 -6.91
N VAL A 104 9.58 -10.22 -6.83
CA VAL A 104 9.05 -8.89 -6.49
C VAL A 104 8.60 -8.23 -7.79
N VAL A 105 7.38 -7.71 -7.80
CA VAL A 105 6.79 -6.99 -8.94
C VAL A 105 7.04 -5.49 -8.82
N GLY A 106 7.06 -4.97 -7.60
CA GLY A 106 7.32 -3.57 -7.31
C GLY A 106 7.29 -3.29 -5.82
N GLN A 107 7.60 -2.06 -5.48
CA GLN A 107 7.57 -1.56 -4.11
C GLN A 107 6.86 -0.22 -4.07
N ILE A 108 6.21 0.09 -2.95
CA ILE A 108 5.70 1.42 -2.66
C ILE A 108 6.50 1.95 -1.47
N ASP A 109 7.06 3.14 -1.61
CA ASP A 109 7.80 3.80 -0.54
C ASP A 109 6.86 4.39 0.53
N SER A 110 7.43 4.94 1.60
CA SER A 110 6.68 5.57 2.70
C SER A 110 5.88 6.81 2.27
N ARG A 111 6.12 7.35 1.07
CA ARG A 111 5.40 8.48 0.48
C ARG A 111 4.26 8.03 -0.45
N GLY A 112 4.15 6.74 -0.74
CA GLY A 112 3.13 6.17 -1.62
C GLY A 112 3.53 6.04 -3.09
N HIS A 113 4.78 6.33 -3.47
CA HIS A 113 5.23 6.21 -4.85
C HIS A 113 5.54 4.76 -5.19
N TYR A 114 5.05 4.32 -6.33
CA TYR A 114 5.26 2.97 -6.84
C TYR A 114 6.54 2.89 -7.68
N HIS A 115 7.42 1.98 -7.32
CA HIS A 115 8.67 1.67 -8.00
C HIS A 115 8.59 0.25 -8.59
N PRO A 116 8.41 0.11 -9.92
CA PRO A 116 8.41 -1.21 -10.54
C PRO A 116 9.79 -1.87 -10.44
N THR A 117 9.80 -3.19 -10.27
CA THR A 117 11.04 -3.98 -10.32
C THR A 117 10.78 -5.30 -11.02
N SER A 118 11.76 -5.79 -11.79
CA SER A 118 11.65 -7.04 -12.54
C SER A 118 12.74 -8.06 -12.21
N SER A 119 13.70 -7.70 -11.38
CA SER A 119 14.88 -8.53 -11.12
C SER A 119 15.11 -8.86 -9.64
N GLN A 120 14.18 -8.46 -8.76
CA GLN A 120 14.30 -8.72 -7.33
C GLN A 120 13.49 -9.96 -6.94
N THR A 121 14.07 -10.76 -6.04
CA THR A 121 13.39 -11.88 -5.39
C THR A 121 13.24 -11.55 -3.91
N LEU A 122 12.01 -11.61 -3.42
CA LEU A 122 11.73 -11.62 -1.99
C LEU A 122 12.20 -12.94 -1.42
N ASN A 123 13.05 -12.89 -0.41
CA ASN A 123 13.45 -14.02 0.43
C ASN A 123 13.26 -13.57 1.88
N HIS A 124 12.17 -13.97 2.51
CA HIS A 124 11.86 -13.58 3.87
C HIS A 124 11.64 -14.79 4.76
N ASP A 125 12.40 -14.84 5.87
CA ASP A 125 12.25 -15.82 6.93
C ASP A 125 11.48 -15.16 8.09
N PHE A 126 10.28 -15.66 8.36
CA PHE A 126 9.39 -15.07 9.35
C PHE A 126 9.84 -15.28 10.79
N GLY A 127 10.77 -16.14 11.11
CA GLY A 127 11.08 -16.49 12.49
C GLY A 127 9.82 -16.76 13.32
N MET A 128 9.80 -17.86 14.02
CA MET A 128 8.63 -18.22 14.83
C MET A 128 9.00 -18.28 16.31
N ALA A 129 8.11 -17.83 17.18
CA ALA A 129 8.24 -17.92 18.63
C ALA A 129 6.93 -18.38 19.27
N GLN A 130 7.00 -19.01 20.43
CA GLN A 130 5.80 -19.33 21.20
C GLN A 130 5.61 -18.29 22.32
N GLU A 131 4.44 -17.71 22.38
CA GLU A 131 3.98 -16.86 23.46
C GLU A 131 2.71 -17.47 24.06
N SER A 132 2.76 -17.85 25.33
CA SER A 132 1.63 -18.51 26.04
C SER A 132 1.12 -19.76 25.31
N GLY A 133 2.02 -20.56 24.71
CA GLY A 133 1.66 -21.77 23.97
C GLY A 133 1.10 -21.53 22.57
N GLN A 134 1.11 -20.28 22.10
CA GLN A 134 0.60 -19.88 20.78
C GLN A 134 1.76 -19.45 19.87
N TRP A 135 1.76 -19.87 18.62
CA TRP A 135 2.73 -19.42 17.65
C TRP A 135 2.54 -17.93 17.29
N ARG A 136 3.66 -17.21 17.26
CA ARG A 136 3.73 -15.81 16.85
C ARG A 136 4.92 -15.60 15.91
N ILE A 137 4.84 -14.58 15.07
CA ILE A 137 5.89 -14.20 14.13
C ILE A 137 6.86 -13.27 14.83
N SER A 138 8.05 -13.76 15.17
CA SER A 138 9.09 -12.99 15.87
C SER A 138 9.95 -12.14 14.95
N ARG A 139 9.93 -12.43 13.63
CA ARG A 139 10.66 -11.68 12.62
C ARG A 139 9.70 -11.28 11.50
N PRO A 140 8.91 -10.20 11.71
CA PRO A 140 8.06 -9.65 10.65
C PRO A 140 8.93 -9.00 9.56
N PRO A 141 8.41 -8.81 8.33
CA PRO A 141 9.09 -8.04 7.30
C PRO A 141 9.18 -6.55 7.68
N GLU A 142 10.12 -5.86 7.07
CA GLU A 142 10.11 -4.41 7.08
C GLU A 142 8.95 -3.90 6.20
N GLY A 143 8.03 -3.13 6.80
CA GLY A 143 6.79 -2.78 6.12
C GLY A 143 5.85 -3.96 5.94
N VAL A 144 5.10 -3.98 4.86
CA VAL A 144 4.12 -5.02 4.54
C VAL A 144 4.43 -5.75 3.24
N LEU A 145 4.06 -7.04 3.20
CA LEU A 145 4.13 -7.88 2.01
C LEU A 145 2.72 -8.11 1.49
N ILE A 146 2.43 -7.72 0.25
CA ILE A 146 1.14 -7.96 -0.38
C ILE A 146 1.31 -8.64 -1.73
N SER A 147 0.38 -9.52 -2.07
CA SER A 147 0.37 -10.12 -3.40
C SER A 147 -0.02 -9.09 -4.46
N GLN A 148 0.47 -9.25 -5.69
CA GLN A 148 0.06 -8.43 -6.82
C GLN A 148 -1.46 -8.42 -7.00
N TYR A 149 -2.11 -9.56 -6.81
CA TYR A 149 -3.56 -9.68 -6.86
C TYR A 149 -4.25 -8.79 -5.81
N THR A 150 -3.76 -8.82 -4.56
CA THR A 150 -4.28 -7.99 -3.47
C THR A 150 -4.04 -6.51 -3.76
N PHE A 151 -2.85 -6.14 -4.24
CA PHE A 151 -2.53 -4.76 -4.62
C PHE A 151 -3.54 -4.20 -5.62
N GLN A 152 -3.80 -4.92 -6.70
CA GLN A 152 -4.74 -4.49 -7.75
C GLN A 152 -6.18 -4.30 -7.27
N ARG A 153 -6.59 -4.97 -6.18
CA ARG A 153 -7.96 -4.94 -5.66
C ARG A 153 -8.16 -4.02 -4.48
N SER A 154 -7.14 -3.84 -3.65
CA SER A 154 -7.25 -3.20 -2.34
C SER A 154 -6.47 -1.90 -2.22
N TRP A 155 -5.86 -1.44 -3.32
CA TRP A 155 -5.11 -0.18 -3.35
C TRP A 155 -5.70 0.76 -4.39
N SER A 156 -5.76 2.03 -4.05
CA SER A 156 -6.24 3.11 -4.91
C SER A 156 -5.09 3.93 -5.44
N THR A 157 -5.19 4.29 -6.71
CA THR A 157 -4.28 5.24 -7.36
C THR A 157 -4.87 6.64 -7.22
N ILE A 158 -4.13 7.55 -6.61
CA ILE A 158 -4.56 8.92 -6.34
C ILE A 158 -3.65 9.88 -7.10
N PRO A 159 -4.19 10.65 -8.06
CA PRO A 159 -3.42 11.71 -8.70
C PRO A 159 -3.27 12.88 -7.72
N ILE A 160 -2.03 13.35 -7.56
CA ILE A 160 -1.68 14.57 -6.83
C ILE A 160 -0.99 15.53 -7.78
N TYR A 161 -0.95 16.82 -7.44
CA TYR A 161 -0.38 17.84 -8.30
C TYR A 161 0.51 18.76 -7.46
N PHE A 162 1.70 19.01 -7.95
CA PHE A 162 2.63 19.96 -7.37
C PHE A 162 2.76 21.18 -8.26
N LEU A 163 2.95 22.36 -7.66
CA LEU A 163 3.36 23.54 -8.39
C LEU A 163 4.86 23.48 -8.65
N THR A 164 5.28 23.89 -9.85
CA THR A 164 6.68 24.15 -10.12
C THR A 164 7.20 25.25 -9.21
N GLU A 165 8.52 25.36 -9.02
CA GLU A 165 9.15 26.43 -8.23
C GLU A 165 8.71 27.83 -8.72
N ALA A 166 8.57 28.00 -10.03
CA ALA A 166 8.07 29.24 -10.65
C ALA A 166 6.56 29.46 -10.42
N ALA A 167 5.85 28.50 -9.81
CA ALA A 167 4.40 28.51 -9.61
C ALA A 167 3.55 28.76 -10.87
N ASP A 168 4.10 28.47 -12.05
CA ASP A 168 3.47 28.69 -13.36
C ASP A 168 2.81 27.43 -13.95
N ARG A 169 3.10 26.24 -13.41
CA ARG A 169 2.59 24.95 -13.88
C ARG A 169 2.27 23.99 -12.75
N LEU A 170 1.27 23.14 -13.00
CA LEU A 170 0.97 21.97 -12.18
C LEU A 170 1.66 20.75 -12.79
N VAL A 171 2.46 20.06 -11.99
CA VAL A 171 3.10 18.80 -12.36
C VAL A 171 2.31 17.67 -11.73
N PRO A 172 1.75 16.75 -12.53
CA PRO A 172 1.04 15.61 -11.99
C PRO A 172 2.01 14.58 -11.41
N ASP A 173 1.62 13.99 -10.30
CA ASP A 173 2.27 12.84 -9.69
C ASP A 173 1.20 11.84 -9.24
N VAL A 174 1.59 10.62 -8.92
CA VAL A 174 0.68 9.54 -8.59
C VAL A 174 1.16 8.80 -7.36
N ILE A 175 0.28 8.74 -6.36
CA ILE A 175 0.51 7.92 -5.17
C ILE A 175 -0.46 6.76 -5.10
N HIS A 176 -0.05 5.71 -4.39
CA HIS A 176 -0.83 4.51 -4.15
C HIS A 176 -1.08 4.36 -2.65
N LEU A 177 -2.35 4.30 -2.26
CA LEU A 177 -2.77 4.13 -0.87
C LEU A 177 -3.70 2.93 -0.73
N PRO A 178 -3.70 2.23 0.42
CA PRO A 178 -4.72 1.24 0.70
C PRO A 178 -6.11 1.85 0.56
N SER A 179 -7.03 1.22 -0.18
CA SER A 179 -8.36 1.79 -0.46
C SER A 179 -9.14 2.10 0.82
N ALA A 180 -8.93 1.33 1.89
CA ALA A 180 -9.53 1.58 3.20
C ALA A 180 -8.96 2.80 3.93
N ALA A 181 -7.77 3.30 3.53
CA ALA A 181 -7.08 4.46 4.07
C ALA A 181 -6.96 5.60 3.05
N ALA A 182 -7.55 5.46 1.86
CA ALA A 182 -7.54 6.45 0.80
C ALA A 182 -8.57 7.56 1.08
N ASP A 183 -8.32 8.34 2.12
CA ASP A 183 -9.08 9.52 2.49
C ASP A 183 -8.33 10.82 2.09
N PRO A 184 -9.00 11.97 2.09
CA PRO A 184 -8.36 13.26 1.76
C PRO A 184 -7.18 13.61 2.65
N ASP A 185 -7.22 13.22 3.93
CA ASP A 185 -6.14 13.50 4.89
C ASP A 185 -4.89 12.68 4.58
N ALA A 186 -5.05 11.44 4.11
CA ALA A 186 -3.93 10.61 3.69
C ALA A 186 -3.25 11.18 2.42
N ALA A 187 -4.03 11.64 1.45
CA ALA A 187 -3.50 12.33 0.28
C ALA A 187 -2.77 13.62 0.66
N LEU A 188 -3.32 14.41 1.59
CA LEU A 188 -2.69 15.64 2.07
C LEU A 188 -1.37 15.35 2.79
N ARG A 189 -1.31 14.31 3.63
CA ARG A 189 -0.04 13.88 4.27
C ARG A 189 1.02 13.50 3.25
N ALA A 190 0.65 12.78 2.18
CA ALA A 190 1.57 12.42 1.11
C ALA A 190 2.11 13.66 0.39
N MET A 191 1.25 14.65 0.09
CA MET A 191 1.65 15.92 -0.54
C MET A 191 2.59 16.74 0.36
N THR A 192 2.40 16.73 1.68
CA THR A 192 3.23 17.46 2.64
C THR A 192 4.54 16.76 2.97
N ALA A 193 4.70 15.48 2.62
CA ALA A 193 5.94 14.72 2.81
C ALA A 193 7.07 15.11 1.86
N GLY A 194 6.84 16.05 0.96
CA GLY A 194 7.83 16.65 0.06
C GLY A 194 7.70 16.21 -1.41
N VAL A 195 8.20 17.04 -2.29
CA VAL A 195 8.24 16.80 -3.74
C VAL A 195 9.22 15.67 -4.03
N PRO A 196 8.90 14.69 -4.90
CA PRO A 196 9.88 13.68 -5.32
C PRO A 196 11.06 14.33 -6.05
N GLU A 197 12.29 13.89 -5.73
CA GLU A 197 13.42 14.18 -6.63
C GLU A 197 13.15 13.52 -7.99
N PRO A 198 12.90 14.15 -9.01
CA PRO A 198 13.66 14.89 -10.02
C PRO A 198 12.95 16.14 -10.53
N LEU A 199 12.15 16.80 -9.74
CA LEU A 199 11.47 18.03 -10.16
C LEU A 199 12.33 19.29 -9.94
N ASP A 200 13.57 19.11 -9.50
CA ASP A 200 14.57 20.16 -9.30
C ASP A 200 15.40 20.49 -10.55
N ALA A 201 14.93 20.10 -11.76
CA ALA A 201 15.65 20.34 -13.00
C ALA A 201 14.92 21.33 -13.92
#